data_9417df48dc7cb5a502b50082bf6ccea9
#
_entry.id   9417df48dc7cb5a502b50082bf6ccea9
#
_cell.length_a   1.000
_cell.length_b   1.000
_cell.length_c   1.000
_cell.angle_alpha   90.00
_cell.angle_beta   90.00
_cell.angle_gamma   90.00
#
_symmetry.space_group_name_H-M   'P 1'
#
loop_
_entity.id
_entity.type
_entity.pdbx_description
1 polymer ?
#
loop_
_entity_poly.entity_id
_entity_poly.type
_entity_poly.pdbx_seq_one_letter_code
_entity_poly.pdbx_strand_id
1 'polypeptide(L)'
;MLKNCLQKIIDQNLDGVLFASSANFQYLSGCTSYFWQRSCMNNIAGQFTSKINPEALLYCNKEGKITIVCIPTLQHFFKEHHVLISYMDQMEDTLSQVIDGKRIGIGFDCKEWIETTLKEVDPTIETIYAENIFEDLRYIKSPEEIEKMRELAEFTDAAVLHLVKNLKEGMTQFDAEQALMQYGLDHGIQDFSFPPTAGFKTRGTFTTEENYIFPRTSKLVPGTAIAFDVGYMNQGYCSDWGRTVYFGKAPEYIVKGYAALQAGQVAMVNQIIPYKTNINELYDMILDEVTKLGYREHLKYKEEGMLGHQIGIDCHEFPMLNRQTDFILKPGMIFCSEPKMMFEGECYMRVEDMILVTETGAEFLTKFDRTLFEVHND
;
A
#
# COMPACT_ATOMS: atom_id res chain seq x y z
N MET A 1 16.11 -10.17 -6.95
CA MET A 1 15.73 -8.90 -7.62
C MET A 1 16.29 -8.79 -9.03
N LEU A 2 17.53 -8.39 -9.23
CA LEU A 2 18.12 -8.14 -10.56
C LEU A 2 17.98 -9.31 -11.54
N LYS A 3 18.22 -10.57 -11.11
CA LYS A 3 18.10 -11.77 -11.97
C LYS A 3 16.70 -11.91 -12.58
N ASN A 4 15.64 -11.65 -11.82
CA ASN A 4 14.26 -11.75 -12.33
C ASN A 4 13.96 -10.62 -13.32
N CYS A 5 14.46 -9.40 -13.05
CA CYS A 5 14.36 -8.28 -13.98
C CYS A 5 15.07 -8.61 -15.32
N LEU A 6 16.28 -9.13 -15.28
CA LEU A 6 17.02 -9.53 -16.47
C LEU A 6 16.31 -10.60 -17.27
N GLN A 7 15.73 -11.61 -16.60
CA GLN A 7 14.97 -12.63 -17.31
C GLN A 7 13.80 -12.02 -18.08
N LYS A 8 13.09 -11.07 -17.47
CA LYS A 8 11.98 -10.37 -18.16
C LYS A 8 12.44 -9.50 -19.33
N ILE A 9 13.57 -8.80 -19.17
CA ILE A 9 14.18 -8.04 -20.29
C ILE A 9 14.43 -8.97 -21.47
N ILE A 10 15.00 -10.15 -21.22
CA ILE A 10 15.28 -11.17 -22.25
C ILE A 10 13.99 -11.72 -22.84
N ASP A 11 13.02 -12.14 -22.03
CA ASP A 11 11.76 -12.75 -22.47
C ASP A 11 10.93 -11.82 -23.36
N GLN A 12 11.03 -10.52 -23.13
CA GLN A 12 10.34 -9.47 -23.89
C GLN A 12 11.19 -8.92 -25.05
N ASN A 13 12.38 -9.47 -25.26
CA ASN A 13 13.31 -9.01 -26.30
C ASN A 13 13.60 -7.51 -26.20
N LEU A 14 13.81 -7.02 -24.94
CA LEU A 14 14.21 -5.65 -24.68
C LEU A 14 15.74 -5.55 -24.62
N ASP A 15 16.28 -4.38 -24.91
CA ASP A 15 17.70 -4.07 -24.68
C ASP A 15 17.94 -3.51 -23.28
N GLY A 16 16.91 -2.95 -22.66
CA GLY A 16 16.94 -2.44 -21.30
C GLY A 16 15.58 -1.91 -20.85
N VAL A 17 15.54 -1.48 -19.60
CA VAL A 17 14.35 -0.86 -19.00
C VAL A 17 14.71 0.43 -18.30
N LEU A 18 13.81 1.40 -18.37
CA LEU A 18 13.94 2.71 -17.76
C LEU A 18 12.76 2.95 -16.81
N PHE A 19 13.06 3.20 -15.54
CA PHE A 19 12.10 3.55 -14.51
C PHE A 19 12.38 4.95 -13.98
N ALA A 20 11.34 5.77 -13.85
CA ALA A 20 11.40 6.97 -13.05
C ALA A 20 11.29 6.62 -11.55
N SER A 21 11.37 7.63 -10.69
CA SER A 21 11.23 7.46 -9.24
C SER A 21 9.90 6.80 -8.89
N SER A 22 9.95 5.54 -8.48
CA SER A 22 8.80 4.65 -8.30
C SER A 22 9.14 3.44 -7.42
N ALA A 23 8.17 2.59 -7.16
CA ALA A 23 8.38 1.34 -6.44
C ALA A 23 9.35 0.39 -7.20
N ASN A 24 9.28 0.33 -8.52
CA ASN A 24 10.22 -0.46 -9.33
C ASN A 24 11.64 0.12 -9.29
N PHE A 25 11.78 1.44 -9.34
CA PHE A 25 13.06 2.12 -9.11
C PHE A 25 13.66 1.75 -7.75
N GLN A 26 12.87 1.89 -6.66
CA GLN A 26 13.32 1.55 -5.32
C GLN A 26 13.71 0.08 -5.21
N TYR A 27 12.87 -0.81 -5.75
CA TYR A 27 13.10 -2.25 -5.72
C TYR A 27 14.42 -2.64 -6.41
N LEU A 28 14.70 -2.09 -7.57
CA LEU A 28 15.92 -2.41 -8.34
C LEU A 28 17.16 -1.71 -7.81
N SER A 29 17.04 -0.48 -7.32
CA SER A 29 18.16 0.24 -6.69
C SER A 29 18.49 -0.28 -5.30
N GLY A 30 17.54 -0.92 -4.60
CA GLY A 30 17.66 -1.30 -3.20
C GLY A 30 17.75 -0.10 -2.25
N CYS A 31 17.54 1.12 -2.74
CA CYS A 31 17.65 2.33 -1.94
C CYS A 31 16.35 2.59 -1.17
N THR A 32 16.36 2.33 0.12
CA THR A 32 15.23 2.54 1.03
C THR A 32 15.26 3.87 1.76
N SER A 33 16.28 4.69 1.54
CA SER A 33 16.44 6.01 2.19
C SER A 33 16.00 7.18 1.33
N TYR A 34 15.73 6.95 0.04
CA TYR A 34 15.18 7.96 -0.87
C TYR A 34 13.66 7.87 -0.91
N PHE A 35 13.00 8.88 -0.38
CA PHE A 35 11.53 8.97 -0.34
C PHE A 35 10.97 9.58 -1.61
N TRP A 36 10.91 8.81 -2.66
CA TRP A 36 10.34 9.23 -3.94
C TRP A 36 8.84 9.58 -3.83
N GLN A 37 8.11 8.98 -2.89
CA GLN A 37 6.70 9.29 -2.64
C GLN A 37 6.47 10.74 -2.18
N ARG A 38 7.49 11.35 -1.57
CA ARG A 38 7.47 12.77 -1.16
C ARG A 38 8.11 13.71 -2.17
N SER A 39 8.46 13.25 -3.36
CA SER A 39 9.03 14.09 -4.39
C SER A 39 8.08 15.22 -4.76
N CYS A 40 8.41 16.44 -4.39
CA CYS A 40 7.64 17.62 -4.79
C CYS A 40 7.88 17.99 -6.26
N MET A 41 8.99 17.58 -6.86
CA MET A 41 9.31 17.87 -8.26
C MET A 41 8.37 17.13 -9.21
N ASN A 42 7.92 15.92 -8.87
CA ASN A 42 6.91 15.21 -9.65
C ASN A 42 5.58 15.97 -9.73
N ASN A 43 5.30 16.86 -8.77
CA ASN A 43 4.08 17.64 -8.71
C ASN A 43 4.23 19.06 -9.30
N ILE A 44 5.44 19.63 -9.26
CA ILE A 44 5.69 21.03 -9.63
C ILE A 44 6.12 21.16 -11.10
N ALA A 45 6.80 20.19 -11.63
CA ALA A 45 7.48 20.26 -12.91
C ALA A 45 6.56 20.65 -14.09
N GLY A 46 5.27 20.29 -14.07
CA GLY A 46 4.30 20.70 -15.10
C GLY A 46 3.98 22.21 -15.15
N GLN A 47 4.42 22.97 -14.18
CA GLN A 47 4.12 24.42 -14.10
C GLN A 47 5.21 25.30 -14.72
N PHE A 48 6.43 24.80 -14.88
CA PHE A 48 7.59 25.60 -15.24
C PHE A 48 8.22 25.26 -16.60
N THR A 49 8.02 24.04 -17.09
CA THR A 49 8.55 23.61 -18.39
C THR A 49 7.53 22.72 -19.11
N SER A 50 7.58 22.69 -20.42
CA SER A 50 6.82 21.72 -21.23
C SER A 50 7.36 20.28 -21.08
N LYS A 51 8.57 20.13 -20.50
CA LYS A 51 9.23 18.85 -20.20
C LYS A 51 9.38 18.71 -18.69
N ILE A 52 8.82 17.65 -18.13
CA ILE A 52 8.89 17.34 -16.71
C ILE A 52 9.97 16.29 -16.53
N ASN A 53 11.15 16.68 -16.13
CA ASN A 53 12.20 15.73 -15.80
C ASN A 53 11.97 15.15 -14.40
N PRO A 54 11.94 13.83 -14.22
CA PRO A 54 11.93 13.23 -12.91
C PRO A 54 13.23 13.57 -12.16
N GLU A 55 13.15 13.55 -10.84
CA GLU A 55 14.32 13.78 -9.99
C GLU A 55 15.39 12.70 -10.17
N ALA A 56 14.96 11.48 -10.43
CA ALA A 56 15.84 10.36 -10.70
C ALA A 56 15.21 9.38 -11.71
N LEU A 57 16.09 8.78 -12.52
CA LEU A 57 15.80 7.69 -13.45
C LEU A 57 16.76 6.53 -13.16
N LEU A 58 16.29 5.31 -13.32
CA LEU A 58 17.10 4.10 -13.28
C LEU A 58 17.02 3.40 -14.62
N TYR A 59 18.16 3.22 -15.26
CA TYR A 59 18.30 2.38 -16.45
C TYR A 59 18.99 1.08 -16.08
N CYS A 60 18.37 -0.03 -16.43
CA CYS A 60 18.96 -1.37 -16.33
C CYS A 60 19.02 -1.98 -17.73
N ASN A 61 20.23 -2.23 -18.23
CA ASN A 61 20.41 -2.86 -19.53
C ASN A 61 20.32 -4.39 -19.47
N LYS A 62 20.29 -5.05 -20.62
CA LYS A 62 20.18 -6.52 -20.71
C LYS A 62 21.39 -7.29 -20.14
N GLU A 63 22.52 -6.64 -19.93
CA GLU A 63 23.68 -7.21 -19.24
C GLU A 63 23.60 -7.07 -17.72
N GLY A 64 22.58 -6.38 -17.20
CA GLY A 64 22.37 -6.15 -15.76
C GLY A 64 23.14 -4.96 -15.19
N LYS A 65 23.69 -4.10 -16.05
CA LYS A 65 24.27 -2.84 -15.60
C LYS A 65 23.16 -1.86 -15.23
N ILE A 66 23.15 -1.44 -13.97
CA ILE A 66 22.26 -0.39 -13.47
C ILE A 66 23.02 0.95 -13.50
N THR A 67 22.39 1.95 -14.10
CA THR A 67 22.84 3.34 -14.09
C THR A 67 21.70 4.21 -13.58
N ILE A 68 22.00 5.06 -12.58
CA ILE A 68 21.04 6.02 -12.04
C ILE A 68 21.38 7.40 -12.56
N VAL A 69 20.43 8.07 -13.17
CA VAL A 69 20.51 9.47 -13.57
C VAL A 69 19.71 10.27 -12.56
N CYS A 70 20.30 11.24 -11.88
CA CYS A 70 19.60 12.02 -10.89
C CYS A 70 20.08 13.47 -10.81
N ILE A 71 19.27 14.33 -10.21
CA ILE A 71 19.68 15.69 -9.86
C ILE A 71 20.80 15.66 -8.79
N PRO A 72 21.66 16.70 -8.73
CA PRO A 72 22.84 16.70 -7.83
C PRO A 72 22.50 16.45 -6.35
N THR A 73 21.34 16.92 -5.90
CA THR A 73 20.90 16.80 -4.50
C THR A 73 20.59 15.37 -4.07
N LEU A 74 20.37 14.46 -5.01
CA LEU A 74 19.99 13.07 -4.73
C LEU A 74 21.18 12.10 -4.82
N GLN A 75 22.32 12.52 -5.36
CA GLN A 75 23.48 11.65 -5.56
C GLN A 75 23.91 10.88 -4.30
N HIS A 76 23.78 11.51 -3.13
CA HIS A 76 24.21 10.91 -1.88
C HIS A 76 23.38 9.68 -1.45
N PHE A 77 22.15 9.51 -1.98
CA PHE A 77 21.33 8.34 -1.73
C PHE A 77 21.77 7.10 -2.52
N PHE A 78 22.48 7.28 -3.64
CA PHE A 78 22.77 6.22 -4.61
C PHE A 78 24.26 5.86 -4.71
N LYS A 79 25.01 6.02 -3.61
CA LYS A 79 26.48 5.83 -3.58
C LYS A 79 26.97 4.45 -4.02
N GLU A 80 26.13 3.43 -3.86
CA GLU A 80 26.44 2.04 -4.24
C GLU A 80 26.26 1.77 -5.75
N HIS A 81 25.78 2.75 -6.51
CA HIS A 81 25.45 2.61 -7.93
C HIS A 81 26.33 3.50 -8.81
N HIS A 82 26.37 3.18 -10.10
CA HIS A 82 26.87 4.10 -11.11
C HIS A 82 25.88 5.25 -11.28
N VAL A 83 26.29 6.45 -10.90
CA VAL A 83 25.41 7.63 -10.91
C VAL A 83 25.94 8.66 -11.92
N LEU A 84 25.04 9.13 -12.78
CA LEU A 84 25.25 10.31 -13.62
C LEU A 84 24.38 11.45 -13.12
N ILE A 85 24.99 12.62 -13.03
CA ILE A 85 24.27 13.83 -12.66
C ILE A 85 23.67 14.46 -13.90
N SER A 86 22.38 14.73 -13.85
CA SER A 86 21.67 15.48 -14.88
C SER A 86 20.98 16.69 -14.28
N TYR A 87 21.15 17.84 -14.91
CA TYR A 87 20.33 18.99 -14.66
C TYR A 87 19.08 18.92 -15.55
N MET A 88 18.00 19.60 -15.16
CA MET A 88 16.69 19.48 -15.81
C MET A 88 16.70 19.82 -17.30
N ASP A 89 17.66 20.63 -17.75
CA ASP A 89 17.86 21.07 -19.15
C ASP A 89 18.88 20.20 -19.93
N GLN A 90 19.43 19.15 -19.32
CA GLN A 90 20.48 18.32 -19.89
C GLN A 90 20.10 16.83 -19.97
N MET A 91 18.81 16.53 -19.87
CA MET A 91 18.35 15.14 -19.78
C MET A 91 18.64 14.36 -21.08
N GLU A 92 18.44 14.96 -22.24
CA GLU A 92 18.73 14.33 -23.54
C GLU A 92 20.21 13.96 -23.64
N ASP A 93 21.11 14.88 -23.32
CA ASP A 93 22.55 14.66 -23.36
C ASP A 93 22.98 13.57 -22.38
N THR A 94 22.37 13.54 -21.20
CA THR A 94 22.67 12.53 -20.20
C THR A 94 22.14 11.16 -20.59
N LEU A 95 20.91 11.06 -21.08
CA LEU A 95 20.33 9.79 -21.54
C LEU A 95 21.08 9.23 -22.75
N SER A 96 21.60 10.08 -23.64
CA SER A 96 22.40 9.64 -24.78
C SER A 96 23.68 8.89 -24.36
N GLN A 97 24.18 9.13 -23.15
CA GLN A 97 25.36 8.44 -22.59
C GLN A 97 25.00 7.13 -21.86
N VAL A 98 23.72 6.95 -21.54
CA VAL A 98 23.23 5.83 -20.71
C VAL A 98 22.56 4.77 -21.55
N ILE A 99 21.71 5.19 -22.49
CA ILE A 99 20.90 4.27 -23.29
C ILE A 99 21.77 3.62 -24.37
N ASP A 100 21.97 2.32 -24.24
CA ASP A 100 22.84 1.52 -25.10
C ASP A 100 22.06 0.52 -25.99
N GLY A 101 20.75 0.69 -26.12
CA GLY A 101 19.85 -0.18 -26.87
C GLY A 101 18.80 0.56 -27.69
N LYS A 102 17.99 -0.18 -28.43
CA LYS A 102 16.93 0.35 -29.30
C LYS A 102 15.52 0.00 -28.84
N ARG A 103 15.34 -1.13 -28.14
CA ARG A 103 14.05 -1.56 -27.61
C ARG A 103 14.05 -1.37 -26.09
N ILE A 104 13.48 -0.25 -25.66
CA ILE A 104 13.53 0.18 -24.26
C ILE A 104 12.16 0.02 -23.61
N GLY A 105 12.09 -0.82 -22.58
CA GLY A 105 10.93 -0.91 -21.71
C GLY A 105 10.83 0.33 -20.81
N ILE A 106 9.64 0.94 -20.74
CA ILE A 106 9.36 2.08 -19.85
C ILE A 106 8.17 1.77 -18.96
N GLY A 107 8.25 2.17 -17.67
CA GLY A 107 7.16 2.04 -16.73
C GLY A 107 6.11 3.15 -16.86
N PHE A 108 4.94 2.97 -16.22
CA PHE A 108 3.91 4.02 -16.12
C PHE A 108 4.37 5.26 -15.32
N ASP A 109 5.38 5.09 -14.50
CA ASP A 109 6.09 6.16 -13.79
C ASP A 109 6.87 7.06 -14.76
N CYS A 110 7.22 6.55 -15.95
CA CYS A 110 7.78 7.31 -17.04
C CYS A 110 6.65 8.02 -17.79
N LYS A 111 6.55 9.35 -17.63
CA LYS A 111 5.56 10.17 -18.31
C LYS A 111 5.84 10.24 -19.82
N GLU A 112 4.81 10.54 -20.60
CA GLU A 112 4.83 10.59 -22.08
C GLU A 112 6.04 11.36 -22.68
N TRP A 113 6.51 12.41 -21.99
CA TRP A 113 7.67 13.16 -22.45
C TRP A 113 9.00 12.37 -22.43
N ILE A 114 9.15 11.34 -21.56
CA ILE A 114 10.35 10.44 -21.60
C ILE A 114 10.43 9.71 -22.93
N GLU A 115 9.30 9.25 -23.45
CA GLU A 115 9.26 8.65 -24.79
C GLU A 115 9.73 9.64 -25.86
N THR A 116 9.26 10.88 -25.78
CA THR A 116 9.70 11.97 -26.66
C THR A 116 11.20 12.21 -26.52
N THR A 117 11.70 12.32 -25.29
CA THR A 117 13.13 12.53 -25.01
C THR A 117 14.00 11.39 -25.55
N LEU A 118 13.57 10.13 -25.37
CA LEU A 118 14.30 8.98 -25.94
C LEU A 118 14.37 9.03 -27.46
N LYS A 119 13.30 9.46 -28.14
CA LYS A 119 13.29 9.66 -29.61
C LYS A 119 14.12 10.85 -30.07
N GLU A 120 14.27 11.88 -29.24
CA GLU A 120 15.20 13.00 -29.49
C GLU A 120 16.66 12.54 -29.35
N VAL A 121 16.95 11.66 -28.38
CA VAL A 121 18.27 11.01 -28.23
C VAL A 121 18.61 10.16 -29.46
N ASP A 122 17.67 9.32 -29.89
CA ASP A 122 17.81 8.52 -31.10
C ASP A 122 16.41 8.18 -31.67
N PRO A 123 16.07 8.69 -32.87
CA PRO A 123 14.77 8.43 -33.53
C PRO A 123 14.47 6.95 -33.80
N THR A 124 15.47 6.08 -33.71
CA THR A 124 15.31 4.64 -33.92
C THR A 124 14.95 3.87 -32.67
N ILE A 125 14.89 4.53 -31.50
CA ILE A 125 14.46 3.90 -30.25
C ILE A 125 12.97 3.59 -30.33
N GLU A 126 12.62 2.33 -30.06
CA GLU A 126 11.28 1.84 -29.85
C GLU A 126 11.03 1.73 -28.34
N THR A 127 10.02 2.44 -27.83
CA THR A 127 9.59 2.36 -26.45
C THR A 127 8.47 1.34 -26.30
N ILE A 128 8.53 0.52 -25.25
CA ILE A 128 7.54 -0.50 -24.93
C ILE A 128 7.08 -0.28 -23.50
N TYR A 129 5.78 -0.09 -23.30
CA TYR A 129 5.21 0.00 -21.96
C TYR A 129 5.34 -1.34 -21.25
N ALA A 130 6.16 -1.37 -20.22
CA ALA A 130 6.65 -2.58 -19.56
C ALA A 130 6.10 -2.78 -18.15
N GLU A 131 5.20 -1.90 -17.68
CA GLU A 131 4.67 -1.96 -16.30
C GLU A 131 4.05 -3.32 -15.99
N ASN A 132 3.15 -3.81 -16.83
CA ASN A 132 2.53 -5.13 -16.68
C ASN A 132 3.55 -6.29 -16.69
N ILE A 133 4.76 -6.04 -17.20
CA ILE A 133 5.85 -7.00 -17.28
C ILE A 133 6.65 -7.04 -15.98
N PHE A 134 6.74 -5.90 -15.30
CA PHE A 134 7.61 -5.71 -14.13
C PHE A 134 6.85 -5.60 -12.80
N GLU A 135 5.53 -5.46 -12.80
CA GLU A 135 4.71 -5.45 -11.58
C GLU A 135 4.95 -6.69 -10.71
N ASP A 136 5.01 -7.87 -11.34
CA ASP A 136 5.15 -9.14 -10.63
C ASP A 136 6.54 -9.35 -9.98
N LEU A 137 7.52 -8.48 -10.25
CA LEU A 137 8.82 -8.54 -9.57
C LEU A 137 8.69 -8.41 -8.05
N ARG A 138 7.67 -7.68 -7.57
CA ARG A 138 7.43 -7.38 -6.17
C ARG A 138 6.35 -8.24 -5.51
N TYR A 139 5.66 -9.10 -6.30
CA TYR A 139 4.56 -9.91 -5.75
C TYR A 139 5.02 -10.89 -4.68
N ILE A 140 6.17 -11.51 -4.88
CA ILE A 140 6.76 -12.48 -3.96
C ILE A 140 7.86 -11.77 -3.18
N LYS A 141 7.63 -11.58 -1.89
CA LYS A 141 8.57 -10.95 -0.97
C LYS A 141 9.64 -11.96 -0.56
N SER A 142 10.89 -11.51 -0.46
CA SER A 142 11.98 -12.30 0.12
C SER A 142 11.80 -12.46 1.63
N PRO A 143 12.50 -13.39 2.29
CA PRO A 143 12.44 -13.52 3.75
C PRO A 143 12.80 -12.22 4.49
N GLU A 144 13.76 -11.45 3.98
CA GLU A 144 14.15 -10.18 4.58
C GLU A 144 13.06 -9.11 4.42
N GLU A 145 12.37 -9.08 3.27
CA GLU A 145 11.24 -8.18 3.04
C GLU A 145 10.06 -8.52 3.94
N ILE A 146 9.76 -9.82 4.08
CA ILE A 146 8.70 -10.32 4.97
C ILE A 146 8.96 -9.90 6.42
N GLU A 147 10.20 -10.03 6.90
CA GLU A 147 10.54 -9.64 8.27
C GLU A 147 10.37 -8.14 8.52
N LYS A 148 10.82 -7.29 7.61
CA LYS A 148 10.58 -5.83 7.68
C LYS A 148 9.10 -5.48 7.76
N MET A 149 8.29 -6.15 6.94
CA MET A 149 6.83 -5.92 6.93
C MET A 149 6.15 -6.47 8.18
N ARG A 150 6.66 -7.56 8.76
CA ARG A 150 6.20 -8.09 10.05
C ARG A 150 6.48 -7.14 11.19
N GLU A 151 7.72 -6.64 11.31
CA GLU A 151 8.10 -5.64 12.31
C GLU A 151 7.23 -4.39 12.19
N LEU A 152 6.93 -3.95 10.96
CA LEU A 152 6.12 -2.77 10.72
C LEU A 152 4.64 -2.99 11.04
N ALA A 153 4.09 -4.18 10.79
CA ALA A 153 2.74 -4.55 11.21
C ALA A 153 2.62 -4.54 12.76
N GLU A 154 3.59 -5.12 13.47
CA GLU A 154 3.67 -5.11 14.93
C GLU A 154 3.81 -3.69 15.49
N PHE A 155 4.58 -2.83 14.82
CA PHE A 155 4.69 -1.41 15.16
C PHE A 155 3.34 -0.71 15.06
N THR A 156 2.59 -0.97 13.98
CA THR A 156 1.27 -0.37 13.76
C THR A 156 0.26 -0.82 14.82
N ASP A 157 0.26 -2.11 15.17
CA ASP A 157 -0.52 -2.65 16.29
C ASP A 157 -0.22 -1.89 17.61
N ALA A 158 1.07 -1.66 17.92
CA ALA A 158 1.49 -0.96 19.13
C ALA A 158 1.08 0.51 19.13
N ALA A 159 1.20 1.20 18.00
CA ALA A 159 0.80 2.59 17.86
C ALA A 159 -0.69 2.80 18.12
N VAL A 160 -1.53 1.96 17.52
CA VAL A 160 -2.98 2.03 17.70
C VAL A 160 -3.38 1.63 19.11
N LEU A 161 -2.77 0.59 19.68
CA LEU A 161 -3.01 0.20 21.08
C LEU A 161 -2.65 1.33 22.06
N HIS A 162 -1.57 2.06 21.79
CA HIS A 162 -1.20 3.23 22.57
C HIS A 162 -2.28 4.30 22.51
N LEU A 163 -2.78 4.65 21.31
CA LEU A 163 -3.85 5.62 21.17
C LEU A 163 -5.13 5.15 21.88
N VAL A 164 -5.55 3.91 21.66
CA VAL A 164 -6.80 3.36 22.24
C VAL A 164 -6.80 3.47 23.77
N LYS A 165 -5.65 3.22 24.42
CA LYS A 165 -5.49 3.37 25.87
C LYS A 165 -5.52 4.83 26.35
N ASN A 166 -5.34 5.79 25.45
CA ASN A 166 -5.28 7.22 25.76
C ASN A 166 -6.47 8.02 25.21
N LEU A 167 -7.45 7.36 24.60
CA LEU A 167 -8.69 8.00 24.13
C LEU A 167 -9.45 8.61 25.30
N LYS A 168 -9.94 9.84 25.14
CA LYS A 168 -10.69 10.58 26.15
C LYS A 168 -11.89 11.26 25.54
N GLU A 169 -12.98 11.34 26.29
CA GLU A 169 -14.16 12.10 25.90
C GLU A 169 -13.81 13.55 25.58
N GLY A 170 -14.40 14.08 24.50
CA GLY A 170 -14.13 15.42 23.98
C GLY A 170 -12.91 15.56 23.10
N MET A 171 -12.03 14.54 23.00
CA MET A 171 -10.96 14.48 22.01
C MET A 171 -11.58 14.58 20.61
N THR A 172 -10.99 15.37 19.71
CA THR A 172 -11.44 15.43 18.31
C THR A 172 -10.84 14.30 17.49
N GLN A 173 -11.47 13.99 16.35
CA GLN A 173 -10.87 13.05 15.39
C GLN A 173 -9.45 13.50 14.99
N PHE A 174 -9.26 14.81 14.78
CA PHE A 174 -7.94 15.38 14.47
C PHE A 174 -6.92 15.11 15.57
N ASP A 175 -7.29 15.23 16.86
CA ASP A 175 -6.37 14.96 17.97
C ASP A 175 -5.95 13.48 17.98
N ALA A 176 -6.87 12.54 17.68
CA ALA A 176 -6.58 11.13 17.58
C ALA A 176 -5.62 10.81 16.42
N GLU A 177 -5.86 11.41 15.26
CA GLU A 177 -5.00 11.27 14.08
C GLU A 177 -3.61 11.85 14.34
N GLN A 178 -3.51 13.02 14.98
CA GLN A 178 -2.23 13.63 15.37
C GLN A 178 -1.48 12.76 16.38
N ALA A 179 -2.17 12.12 17.32
CA ALA A 179 -1.54 11.23 18.28
C ALA A 179 -0.89 10.00 17.59
N LEU A 180 -1.53 9.43 16.56
CA LEU A 180 -0.93 8.36 15.74
C LEU A 180 0.31 8.85 15.01
N MET A 181 0.23 10.04 14.40
CA MET A 181 1.39 10.62 13.70
C MET A 181 2.54 10.88 14.68
N GLN A 182 2.26 11.46 15.84
CA GLN A 182 3.27 11.78 16.84
C GLN A 182 3.94 10.52 17.38
N TYR A 183 3.15 9.45 17.63
CA TYR A 183 3.70 8.17 18.05
C TYR A 183 4.72 7.64 17.03
N GLY A 184 4.39 7.67 15.75
CA GLY A 184 5.30 7.26 14.69
C GLY A 184 6.61 8.05 14.70
N LEU A 185 6.52 9.38 14.76
CA LEU A 185 7.68 10.28 14.77
C LEU A 185 8.57 10.06 16.01
N ASP A 186 7.97 9.92 17.20
CA ASP A 186 8.69 9.70 18.44
C ASP A 186 9.44 8.36 18.49
N HIS A 187 8.98 7.37 17.69
CA HIS A 187 9.59 6.05 17.60
C HIS A 187 10.43 5.83 16.34
N GLY A 188 10.73 6.91 15.61
CA GLY A 188 11.68 6.89 14.50
C GLY A 188 11.16 6.27 13.22
N ILE A 189 9.84 6.26 13.01
CA ILE A 189 9.26 5.85 11.72
C ILE A 189 9.76 6.79 10.60
N GLN A 190 9.99 6.25 9.42
CA GLN A 190 10.46 7.05 8.30
C GLN A 190 9.37 7.99 7.78
N ASP A 191 8.15 7.44 7.55
CA ASP A 191 7.01 8.15 7.00
C ASP A 191 5.70 7.40 7.27
N PHE A 192 4.64 7.87 6.66
CA PHE A 192 3.30 7.27 6.68
C PHE A 192 2.98 6.72 5.29
N SER A 193 2.37 5.52 5.22
CA SER A 193 1.86 4.98 3.95
C SER A 193 0.81 5.92 3.35
N PHE A 194 0.02 6.52 4.23
CA PHE A 194 -0.97 7.56 3.97
C PHE A 194 -1.27 8.31 5.28
N PRO A 195 -1.92 9.50 5.24
CA PRO A 195 -2.33 10.18 6.46
C PRO A 195 -3.27 9.30 7.30
N PRO A 196 -2.94 8.97 8.56
CA PRO A 196 -3.78 8.09 9.37
C PRO A 196 -5.17 8.68 9.57
N THR A 197 -6.18 7.83 9.54
CA THR A 197 -7.58 8.19 9.76
C THR A 197 -8.12 7.50 11.00
N ALA A 198 -8.77 8.27 11.87
CA ALA A 198 -9.55 7.78 13.00
C ALA A 198 -11.01 8.22 12.81
N GLY A 199 -11.75 7.55 11.91
CA GLY A 199 -13.08 7.98 11.51
C GLY A 199 -14.11 7.87 12.64
N PHE A 200 -14.53 8.98 13.25
CA PHE A 200 -15.55 9.01 14.30
C PHE A 200 -16.96 8.97 13.71
N LYS A 201 -17.71 7.94 14.04
CA LYS A 201 -19.12 7.78 13.70
C LYS A 201 -19.95 7.60 14.96
N THR A 202 -20.54 8.69 15.44
CA THR A 202 -21.41 8.66 16.62
C THR A 202 -22.81 8.21 16.23
N ARG A 203 -23.38 7.25 16.95
CA ARG A 203 -24.70 6.70 16.72
C ARG A 203 -25.77 7.78 16.62
N GLY A 204 -26.60 7.70 15.57
CA GLY A 204 -27.70 8.62 15.30
C GLY A 204 -27.29 9.99 14.74
N THR A 205 -26.01 10.20 14.41
CA THR A 205 -25.51 11.50 13.89
C THR A 205 -25.07 11.45 12.42
N PHE A 206 -25.17 10.32 11.75
CA PHE A 206 -24.77 10.17 10.34
C PHE A 206 -25.76 9.32 9.57
N THR A 207 -25.80 9.49 8.25
CA THR A 207 -26.58 8.68 7.30
C THR A 207 -25.65 7.76 6.51
N THR A 208 -26.22 6.82 5.75
CA THR A 208 -25.46 5.95 4.85
C THR A 208 -24.70 6.76 3.79
N GLU A 209 -25.26 7.86 3.32
CA GLU A 209 -24.64 8.75 2.33
C GLU A 209 -23.40 9.47 2.88
N GLU A 210 -23.37 9.71 4.19
CA GLU A 210 -22.25 10.38 4.89
C GLU A 210 -21.16 9.43 5.40
N ASN A 211 -21.21 8.17 5.03
CA ASN A 211 -20.28 7.15 5.56
C ASN A 211 -18.83 7.43 5.37
N TYR A 212 -18.47 8.08 4.26
CA TYR A 212 -17.11 8.41 3.91
C TYR A 212 -16.71 9.83 4.31
N ILE A 213 -17.61 10.57 4.95
CA ILE A 213 -17.33 11.90 5.48
C ILE A 213 -16.96 11.74 6.96
N PHE A 214 -15.72 12.07 7.28
CA PHE A 214 -15.19 12.05 8.64
C PHE A 214 -14.77 13.48 9.03
N PRO A 215 -15.69 14.29 9.58
CA PRO A 215 -15.36 15.66 9.99
C PRO A 215 -14.32 15.62 11.11
N ARG A 216 -13.11 16.09 10.82
CA ARG A 216 -11.97 16.03 11.74
C ARG A 216 -12.19 16.79 13.06
N THR A 217 -13.20 17.65 13.09
CA THR A 217 -13.66 18.39 14.30
C THR A 217 -14.67 17.60 15.14
N SER A 218 -15.14 16.45 14.69
CA SER A 218 -16.04 15.58 15.47
C SER A 218 -15.41 15.21 16.80
N LYS A 219 -16.18 15.34 17.86
CA LYS A 219 -15.72 15.03 19.22
C LYS A 219 -16.09 13.62 19.63
N LEU A 220 -15.18 12.97 20.32
CA LEU A 220 -15.39 11.65 20.91
C LEU A 220 -16.38 11.75 22.06
N VAL A 221 -17.49 11.04 21.94
CA VAL A 221 -18.52 10.94 22.97
C VAL A 221 -18.98 9.48 23.09
N PRO A 222 -19.55 9.04 24.23
CA PRO A 222 -20.11 7.70 24.36
C PRO A 222 -21.09 7.37 23.21
N GLY A 223 -20.97 6.18 22.63
CA GLY A 223 -21.74 5.76 21.46
C GLY A 223 -21.03 6.02 20.12
N THR A 224 -19.75 6.42 20.14
CA THR A 224 -18.95 6.61 18.93
C THR A 224 -18.21 5.33 18.56
N ALA A 225 -18.43 4.84 17.32
CA ALA A 225 -17.54 3.88 16.70
C ALA A 225 -16.38 4.63 16.03
N ILE A 226 -15.16 4.17 16.23
CA ILE A 226 -13.94 4.71 15.64
C ILE A 226 -13.43 3.69 14.62
N ALA A 227 -13.54 3.99 13.34
CA ALA A 227 -12.98 3.17 12.27
C ALA A 227 -11.57 3.69 11.95
N PHE A 228 -10.57 2.95 12.39
CA PHE A 228 -9.18 3.27 12.10
C PHE A 228 -8.77 2.79 10.72
N ASP A 229 -7.88 3.58 10.10
CA ASP A 229 -7.16 3.30 8.87
C ASP A 229 -5.75 3.90 9.03
N VAL A 230 -4.76 3.04 9.25
CA VAL A 230 -3.44 3.47 9.73
C VAL A 230 -2.34 2.71 9.02
N GLY A 231 -1.44 3.45 8.40
CA GLY A 231 -0.28 2.88 7.76
C GLY A 231 0.99 3.69 8.00
N TYR A 232 2.07 3.00 8.32
CA TYR A 232 3.40 3.57 8.49
C TYR A 232 4.34 3.06 7.40
N MET A 233 5.40 3.81 7.18
CA MET A 233 6.48 3.43 6.27
C MET A 233 7.79 3.34 7.04
N ASN A 234 8.48 2.21 6.93
CA ASN A 234 9.81 2.03 7.48
C ASN A 234 10.66 1.12 6.60
N GLN A 235 11.96 1.39 6.52
CA GLN A 235 12.91 0.66 5.68
C GLN A 235 12.43 0.51 4.22
N GLY A 236 11.65 1.49 3.73
CA GLY A 236 11.10 1.54 2.38
C GLY A 236 9.88 0.66 2.12
N TYR A 237 9.26 0.08 3.15
CA TYR A 237 8.04 -0.73 3.06
C TYR A 237 6.89 -0.07 3.79
N CYS A 238 5.67 -0.37 3.35
CA CYS A 238 4.42 0.12 3.92
C CYS A 238 3.76 -0.92 4.83
N SER A 239 3.06 -0.45 5.88
CA SER A 239 1.98 -1.18 6.53
C SER A 239 0.64 -0.57 6.15
N ASP A 240 -0.41 -1.37 6.29
CA ASP A 240 -1.80 -0.97 6.21
C ASP A 240 -2.61 -1.75 7.23
N TRP A 241 -3.43 -1.05 8.00
CA TRP A 241 -4.06 -1.61 9.18
C TRP A 241 -5.40 -0.95 9.48
N GLY A 242 -6.41 -1.74 9.77
CA GLY A 242 -7.72 -1.23 10.14
C GLY A 242 -8.40 -2.03 11.24
N ARG A 243 -8.98 -1.34 12.18
CA ARG A 243 -9.87 -1.88 13.22
C ARG A 243 -10.97 -0.90 13.54
N THR A 244 -12.02 -1.43 14.15
CA THR A 244 -13.04 -0.60 14.78
C THR A 244 -12.93 -0.75 16.29
N VAL A 245 -12.99 0.39 16.97
CA VAL A 245 -13.06 0.50 18.43
C VAL A 245 -14.34 1.24 18.79
N TYR A 246 -14.96 0.94 19.92
CA TYR A 246 -16.18 1.57 20.35
C TYR A 246 -15.95 2.35 21.65
N PHE A 247 -16.29 3.62 21.64
CA PHE A 247 -16.19 4.47 22.82
C PHE A 247 -17.48 4.43 23.62
N GLY A 248 -17.40 3.92 24.85
CA GLY A 248 -18.54 3.55 25.69
C GLY A 248 -18.98 2.10 25.48
N LYS A 249 -20.21 1.77 25.95
CA LYS A 249 -20.76 0.43 25.83
C LYS A 249 -21.40 0.21 24.46
N ALA A 250 -20.87 -0.72 23.69
CA ALA A 250 -21.43 -1.08 22.39
C ALA A 250 -22.72 -1.89 22.54
N PRO A 251 -23.74 -1.64 21.70
CA PRO A 251 -24.89 -2.54 21.60
C PRO A 251 -24.49 -3.96 21.24
N GLU A 252 -25.19 -4.95 21.78
CA GLU A 252 -24.84 -6.38 21.58
C GLU A 252 -24.80 -6.79 20.12
N TYR A 253 -25.73 -6.26 19.29
CA TYR A 253 -25.76 -6.58 17.86
C TYR A 253 -24.54 -5.99 17.10
N ILE A 254 -23.96 -4.87 17.57
CA ILE A 254 -22.71 -4.29 17.05
C ILE A 254 -21.54 -5.19 17.42
N VAL A 255 -21.45 -5.62 18.70
CA VAL A 255 -20.42 -6.56 19.15
C VAL A 255 -20.46 -7.87 18.33
N LYS A 256 -21.65 -8.43 18.14
CA LYS A 256 -21.84 -9.66 17.35
C LYS A 256 -21.54 -9.44 15.85
N GLY A 257 -21.92 -8.30 15.29
CA GLY A 257 -21.59 -7.94 13.91
C GLY A 257 -20.09 -7.83 13.68
N TYR A 258 -19.38 -7.18 14.61
CA TYR A 258 -17.91 -7.11 14.56
C TYR A 258 -17.27 -8.50 14.68
N ALA A 259 -17.77 -9.32 15.59
CA ALA A 259 -17.30 -10.70 15.75
C ALA A 259 -17.54 -11.54 14.48
N ALA A 260 -18.67 -11.33 13.79
CA ALA A 260 -18.97 -11.99 12.52
C ALA A 260 -17.98 -11.56 11.41
N LEU A 261 -17.64 -10.27 11.34
CA LEU A 261 -16.66 -9.75 10.39
C LEU A 261 -15.27 -10.34 10.64
N GLN A 262 -14.85 -10.41 11.90
CA GLN A 262 -13.59 -11.06 12.31
C GLN A 262 -13.59 -12.57 12.00
N ALA A 263 -14.71 -13.26 12.25
CA ALA A 263 -14.84 -14.68 11.94
C ALA A 263 -14.72 -14.95 10.43
N GLY A 264 -15.29 -14.09 9.58
CA GLY A 264 -15.12 -14.14 8.14
C GLY A 264 -13.65 -14.02 7.72
N GLN A 265 -12.94 -13.06 8.28
CA GLN A 265 -11.51 -12.85 8.02
C GLN A 265 -10.67 -14.09 8.42
N VAL A 266 -10.92 -14.64 9.60
CA VAL A 266 -10.25 -15.86 10.08
C VAL A 266 -10.61 -17.08 9.21
N ALA A 267 -11.88 -17.23 8.81
CA ALA A 267 -12.32 -18.31 7.95
C ALA A 267 -11.63 -18.26 6.58
N MET A 268 -11.49 -17.08 5.98
CA MET A 268 -10.77 -16.89 4.73
C MET A 268 -9.31 -17.32 4.87
N VAL A 269 -8.59 -16.80 5.86
CA VAL A 269 -7.16 -17.13 6.06
C VAL A 269 -6.94 -18.63 6.25
N ASN A 270 -7.81 -19.28 7.01
CA ASN A 270 -7.73 -20.74 7.26
C ASN A 270 -8.04 -21.61 6.03
N GLN A 271 -8.71 -21.04 5.02
CA GLN A 271 -9.06 -21.74 3.78
C GLN A 271 -8.03 -21.55 2.65
N ILE A 272 -7.09 -20.61 2.80
CA ILE A 272 -6.06 -20.36 1.79
C ILE A 272 -5.14 -21.59 1.66
N ILE A 273 -5.06 -22.11 0.44
CA ILE A 273 -4.14 -23.18 0.05
C ILE A 273 -3.19 -22.61 -1.01
N PRO A 274 -1.89 -22.46 -0.70
CA PRO A 274 -0.91 -21.92 -1.64
C PRO A 274 -0.88 -22.73 -2.95
N TYR A 275 -0.67 -22.05 -4.07
CA TYR A 275 -0.70 -22.60 -5.43
C TYR A 275 -2.06 -23.16 -5.91
N LYS A 276 -3.16 -22.95 -5.13
CA LYS A 276 -4.50 -23.41 -5.49
C LYS A 276 -5.55 -22.31 -5.35
N THR A 277 -5.57 -21.62 -4.20
CA THR A 277 -6.58 -20.57 -3.94
C THR A 277 -6.39 -19.41 -4.90
N ASN A 278 -7.48 -19.02 -5.54
CA ASN A 278 -7.53 -17.86 -6.41
C ASN A 278 -7.98 -16.61 -5.64
N ILE A 279 -7.43 -15.45 -5.98
CA ILE A 279 -7.79 -14.17 -5.37
C ILE A 279 -9.29 -13.89 -5.47
N ASN A 280 -9.92 -14.24 -6.59
CA ASN A 280 -11.35 -14.02 -6.82
C ASN A 280 -12.29 -14.80 -5.87
N GLU A 281 -11.75 -15.79 -5.15
CA GLU A 281 -12.51 -16.61 -4.18
C GLU A 281 -12.52 -15.99 -2.76
N LEU A 282 -11.56 -15.10 -2.45
CA LEU A 282 -11.29 -14.64 -1.08
C LEU A 282 -12.48 -13.92 -0.44
N TYR A 283 -13.13 -13.01 -1.20
CA TYR A 283 -14.30 -12.30 -0.69
C TYR A 283 -15.45 -13.24 -0.36
N ASP A 284 -15.67 -14.26 -1.19
CA ASP A 284 -16.76 -15.21 -1.01
C ASP A 284 -16.57 -16.10 0.22
N MET A 285 -15.33 -16.42 0.58
CA MET A 285 -15.02 -17.12 1.84
C MET A 285 -15.44 -16.30 3.07
N ILE A 286 -15.24 -14.98 3.04
CA ILE A 286 -15.71 -14.07 4.08
C ILE A 286 -17.23 -13.96 4.06
N LEU A 287 -17.83 -13.76 2.89
CA LEU A 287 -19.26 -13.61 2.69
C LEU A 287 -20.02 -14.84 3.20
N ASP A 288 -19.51 -16.03 2.93
CA ASP A 288 -20.13 -17.29 3.37
C ASP A 288 -20.19 -17.39 4.89
N GLU A 289 -19.08 -17.08 5.59
CA GLU A 289 -19.03 -17.15 7.03
C GLU A 289 -19.91 -16.07 7.69
N VAL A 290 -19.84 -14.84 7.19
CA VAL A 290 -20.67 -13.72 7.65
C VAL A 290 -22.17 -14.01 7.40
N THR A 291 -22.50 -14.69 6.31
CA THR A 291 -23.88 -15.11 5.98
C THR A 291 -24.41 -16.16 6.98
N LYS A 292 -23.60 -17.18 7.32
CA LYS A 292 -23.96 -18.19 8.35
C LYS A 292 -24.25 -17.56 9.70
N LEU A 293 -23.52 -16.48 10.03
CA LEU A 293 -23.70 -15.73 11.28
C LEU A 293 -24.84 -14.71 11.24
N GLY A 294 -25.53 -14.54 10.09
CA GLY A 294 -26.72 -13.70 9.95
C GLY A 294 -26.45 -12.23 9.65
N TYR A 295 -25.24 -11.86 9.23
CA TYR A 295 -24.85 -10.46 9.03
C TYR A 295 -24.58 -10.08 7.56
N ARG A 296 -24.97 -10.93 6.60
CA ARG A 296 -24.78 -10.70 5.16
C ARG A 296 -25.19 -9.29 4.72
N GLU A 297 -26.37 -8.82 5.16
CA GLU A 297 -26.95 -7.56 4.68
C GLU A 297 -26.13 -6.33 5.10
N HIS A 298 -25.35 -6.45 6.14
CA HIS A 298 -24.49 -5.39 6.63
C HIS A 298 -23.13 -5.33 5.94
N LEU A 299 -22.73 -6.39 5.22
CA LEU A 299 -21.43 -6.45 4.55
C LEU A 299 -21.42 -5.49 3.33
N LYS A 300 -20.37 -4.70 3.21
CA LYS A 300 -20.16 -3.76 2.10
C LYS A 300 -19.51 -4.48 0.91
N TYR A 301 -19.72 -3.96 -0.29
CA TYR A 301 -19.09 -4.43 -1.54
C TYR A 301 -19.40 -5.90 -1.87
N LYS A 302 -20.53 -6.44 -1.39
CA LYS A 302 -20.89 -7.84 -1.58
C LYS A 302 -21.19 -8.20 -3.03
N GLU A 303 -21.55 -7.25 -3.86
CA GLU A 303 -21.80 -7.47 -5.30
C GLU A 303 -20.48 -7.42 -6.10
N GLU A 304 -19.62 -6.45 -5.83
CA GLU A 304 -18.33 -6.25 -6.49
C GLU A 304 -17.28 -7.25 -5.98
N GLY A 305 -17.38 -7.68 -4.73
CA GLY A 305 -16.40 -8.54 -4.06
C GLY A 305 -15.06 -7.87 -3.88
N MET A 306 -15.05 -6.54 -3.67
CA MET A 306 -13.82 -5.81 -3.37
C MET A 306 -13.37 -6.10 -1.95
N LEU A 307 -12.13 -6.57 -1.81
CA LEU A 307 -11.59 -7.01 -0.54
C LEU A 307 -10.33 -6.27 -0.10
N GLY A 308 -9.51 -5.80 -1.03
CA GLY A 308 -8.25 -5.15 -0.69
C GLY A 308 -7.22 -5.22 -1.83
N HIS A 309 -5.95 -5.31 -1.47
CA HIS A 309 -4.83 -5.18 -2.40
C HIS A 309 -3.57 -5.89 -1.87
N GLN A 310 -2.60 -6.12 -2.74
CA GLN A 310 -1.26 -6.43 -2.26
C GLN A 310 -0.58 -5.17 -1.72
N ILE A 311 0.43 -5.38 -0.90
CA ILE A 311 1.19 -4.31 -0.23
C ILE A 311 2.68 -4.63 -0.25
N GLY A 312 3.51 -3.61 -0.24
CA GLY A 312 4.96 -3.75 -0.21
C GLY A 312 5.64 -2.41 -0.11
N ILE A 313 6.33 -2.00 -1.16
CA ILE A 313 6.97 -0.67 -1.29
C ILE A 313 5.90 0.40 -1.50
N ASP A 314 4.89 0.10 -2.32
CA ASP A 314 3.66 0.88 -2.37
C ASP A 314 2.64 0.31 -1.39
N CYS A 315 1.80 1.20 -0.83
CA CYS A 315 0.66 0.79 -0.03
C CYS A 315 -0.30 -0.08 -0.83
N HIS A 316 -0.63 0.34 -2.06
CA HIS A 316 -1.47 -0.42 -2.98
C HIS A 316 -0.65 -0.99 -4.12
N GLU A 317 -0.38 -2.30 -4.08
CA GLU A 317 0.28 -3.04 -5.16
C GLU A 317 -0.71 -3.98 -5.85
N PHE A 318 -0.43 -4.30 -7.11
CA PHE A 318 -1.18 -5.34 -7.82
C PHE A 318 -0.71 -6.77 -7.42
N PRO A 319 -1.59 -7.77 -7.61
CA PRO A 319 -2.99 -7.69 -8.03
C PRO A 319 -3.91 -7.17 -6.93
N MET A 320 -4.98 -6.43 -7.34
CA MET A 320 -6.07 -6.04 -6.44
C MET A 320 -6.90 -7.28 -6.05
N LEU A 321 -7.41 -7.30 -4.82
CA LEU A 321 -8.23 -8.40 -4.31
C LEU A 321 -9.71 -8.12 -4.62
N ASN A 322 -10.23 -8.73 -5.66
CA ASN A 322 -11.65 -8.64 -6.04
C ASN A 322 -12.05 -9.87 -6.89
N ARG A 323 -13.36 -10.01 -7.16
CA ARG A 323 -13.89 -11.14 -7.93
C ARG A 323 -13.44 -11.19 -9.39
N GLN A 324 -12.96 -10.10 -9.98
CA GLN A 324 -12.48 -10.04 -11.36
C GLN A 324 -11.01 -10.45 -11.50
N THR A 325 -10.28 -10.52 -10.38
CA THR A 325 -8.86 -10.84 -10.39
C THR A 325 -8.64 -12.35 -10.42
N ASP A 326 -8.34 -12.88 -11.60
CA ASP A 326 -7.95 -14.28 -11.78
C ASP A 326 -6.44 -14.44 -11.53
N PHE A 327 -6.07 -14.72 -10.28
CA PHE A 327 -4.68 -14.85 -9.89
C PHE A 327 -4.52 -15.82 -8.71
N ILE A 328 -3.63 -16.81 -8.87
CA ILE A 328 -3.37 -17.84 -7.85
C ILE A 328 -2.40 -17.31 -6.80
N LEU A 329 -2.76 -17.43 -5.53
CA LEU A 329 -1.92 -17.08 -4.40
C LEU A 329 -0.68 -17.98 -4.31
N LYS A 330 0.47 -17.37 -4.06
CA LYS A 330 1.77 -18.05 -3.95
C LYS A 330 2.47 -17.66 -2.64
N PRO A 331 3.29 -18.56 -2.07
CA PRO A 331 4.11 -18.23 -0.89
C PRO A 331 4.95 -16.97 -1.11
N GLY A 332 5.07 -16.16 -0.06
CA GLY A 332 5.76 -14.88 -0.10
C GLY A 332 4.91 -13.69 -0.54
N MET A 333 3.67 -13.90 -0.99
CA MET A 333 2.74 -12.81 -1.21
C MET A 333 2.25 -12.24 0.11
N ILE A 334 2.17 -10.90 0.20
CA ILE A 334 1.55 -10.19 1.34
C ILE A 334 0.47 -9.27 0.78
N PHE A 335 -0.71 -9.38 1.37
CA PHE A 335 -1.87 -8.59 0.97
C PHE A 335 -2.63 -8.05 2.18
N CYS A 336 -3.33 -6.93 1.99
CA CYS A 336 -4.29 -6.37 2.93
C CYS A 336 -5.68 -6.86 2.58
N SER A 337 -6.38 -7.40 3.58
CA SER A 337 -7.79 -7.78 3.48
C SER A 337 -8.59 -6.89 4.40
N GLU A 338 -9.48 -6.07 3.83
CA GLU A 338 -10.18 -4.97 4.51
C GLU A 338 -11.71 -5.05 4.39
N PRO A 339 -12.36 -6.15 4.79
CA PRO A 339 -13.81 -6.23 4.76
C PRO A 339 -14.45 -5.19 5.68
N LYS A 340 -15.56 -4.65 5.24
CA LYS A 340 -16.29 -3.54 5.89
C LYS A 340 -17.74 -3.91 6.13
N MET A 341 -18.31 -3.48 7.26
CA MET A 341 -19.74 -3.60 7.56
C MET A 341 -20.36 -2.24 7.86
N MET A 342 -21.65 -2.13 7.59
CA MET A 342 -22.44 -0.95 7.89
C MET A 342 -23.74 -1.33 8.59
N PHE A 343 -23.95 -0.73 9.75
CA PHE A 343 -25.23 -0.61 10.41
C PHE A 343 -25.70 0.84 10.25
N GLU A 344 -26.69 1.04 9.42
CA GLU A 344 -27.11 2.38 8.97
C GLU A 344 -27.48 3.29 10.14
N GLY A 345 -26.85 4.48 10.20
CA GLY A 345 -27.02 5.45 11.28
C GLY A 345 -26.47 5.01 12.64
N GLU A 346 -25.90 3.82 12.74
CA GLU A 346 -25.47 3.20 13.99
C GLU A 346 -23.96 3.00 14.09
N CYS A 347 -23.36 2.35 13.09
CA CYS A 347 -21.96 2.01 13.14
C CYS A 347 -21.42 1.68 11.74
N TYR A 348 -20.25 2.21 11.42
CA TYR A 348 -19.39 1.74 10.33
C TYR A 348 -18.24 0.97 10.92
N MET A 349 -17.94 -0.20 10.37
CA MET A 349 -16.89 -1.08 10.84
C MET A 349 -15.90 -1.40 9.73
N ARG A 350 -14.62 -1.44 10.10
CA ARG A 350 -13.51 -1.96 9.30
C ARG A 350 -12.74 -2.97 10.13
N VAL A 351 -12.33 -4.03 9.49
CA VAL A 351 -11.29 -4.95 9.93
C VAL A 351 -10.30 -5.07 8.79
N GLU A 352 -9.06 -4.76 9.03
CA GLU A 352 -8.03 -4.84 8.02
C GLU A 352 -6.78 -5.49 8.59
N ASP A 353 -6.33 -6.52 7.91
CA ASP A 353 -5.15 -7.28 8.30
C ASP A 353 -4.17 -7.40 7.14
N MET A 354 -2.89 -7.24 7.43
CA MET A 354 -1.81 -7.69 6.56
C MET A 354 -1.69 -9.22 6.70
N ILE A 355 -1.74 -9.93 5.59
CA ILE A 355 -1.77 -11.38 5.54
C ILE A 355 -0.62 -11.88 4.64
N LEU A 356 0.22 -12.78 5.18
CA LEU A 356 1.29 -13.46 4.47
C LEU A 356 0.81 -14.83 3.99
N VAL A 357 0.98 -15.13 2.72
CA VAL A 357 0.86 -16.48 2.19
C VAL A 357 2.15 -17.24 2.48
N THR A 358 2.05 -18.34 3.21
CA THR A 358 3.17 -19.22 3.59
C THR A 358 3.27 -20.44 2.66
N GLU A 359 4.25 -21.33 2.85
CA GLU A 359 4.36 -22.57 2.09
C GLU A 359 3.19 -23.55 2.33
N THR A 360 2.47 -23.41 3.45
CA THR A 360 1.44 -24.37 3.86
C THR A 360 0.05 -23.79 4.04
N GLY A 361 -0.12 -22.48 3.93
CA GLY A 361 -1.38 -21.76 4.15
C GLY A 361 -1.18 -20.25 4.14
N ALA A 362 -1.80 -19.55 5.08
CA ALA A 362 -1.60 -18.12 5.28
C ALA A 362 -1.60 -17.77 6.77
N GLU A 363 -0.99 -16.64 7.12
CA GLU A 363 -0.94 -16.12 8.49
C GLU A 363 -1.15 -14.61 8.54
N PHE A 364 -1.68 -14.13 9.65
CA PHE A 364 -1.78 -12.70 9.93
C PHE A 364 -0.43 -12.15 10.39
N LEU A 365 0.03 -11.08 9.78
CA LEU A 365 1.17 -10.30 10.26
C LEU A 365 0.71 -9.33 11.38
N THR A 366 -0.48 -8.77 11.26
CA THR A 366 -1.16 -7.97 12.30
C THR A 366 -1.65 -8.88 13.42
N LYS A 367 -1.37 -8.51 14.66
CA LYS A 367 -1.65 -9.34 15.86
C LYS A 367 -2.56 -8.64 16.88
N PHE A 368 -3.15 -7.51 16.50
CA PHE A 368 -4.08 -6.78 17.38
C PHE A 368 -5.29 -7.65 17.77
N ASP A 369 -5.83 -7.42 18.98
CA ASP A 369 -6.98 -8.16 19.48
C ASP A 369 -8.15 -8.14 18.47
N ARG A 370 -8.79 -9.29 18.30
CA ARG A 370 -9.88 -9.50 17.35
C ARG A 370 -11.25 -9.26 17.96
N THR A 371 -11.33 -8.98 19.26
CA THR A 371 -12.59 -8.56 19.88
C THR A 371 -12.83 -7.07 19.65
N LEU A 372 -14.10 -6.64 19.65
CA LEU A 372 -14.41 -5.21 19.61
C LEU A 372 -13.91 -4.57 20.91
N PHE A 373 -12.96 -3.67 20.78
CA PHE A 373 -12.42 -2.96 21.94
C PHE A 373 -13.41 -1.89 22.40
N GLU A 374 -13.93 -2.04 23.61
CA GLU A 374 -14.79 -1.04 24.26
C GLU A 374 -13.94 -0.15 25.16
N VAL A 375 -13.89 1.15 24.88
CA VAL A 375 -13.14 2.13 25.68
C VAL A 375 -14.08 2.83 26.63
N HIS A 376 -13.80 2.76 27.91
CA HIS A 376 -14.55 3.44 28.95
C HIS A 376 -13.71 4.56 29.56
N ASN A 377 -14.31 5.72 29.81
CA ASN A 377 -13.72 6.71 30.71
C ASN A 377 -13.97 6.21 32.15
N ASP A 378 -12.91 5.82 32.83
CA ASP A 378 -12.95 5.62 34.28
C ASP A 378 -13.04 6.97 35.04
#